data_d4033a113dc6db80b6d9ccbc3906b8a3
#
_entry.id   d4033a113dc6db80b6d9ccbc3906b8a3
#
_cell.length_a   1.000
_cell.length_b   1.000
_cell.length_c   1.000
_cell.angle_alpha   90.00
_cell.angle_beta   90.00
_cell.angle_gamma   90.00
#
_symmetry.space_group_name_H-M   'P 1'
#
loop_
_entity.id
_entity.type
_entity.pdbx_description
1 polymer ?
#
loop_
_entity_poly.entity_id
_entity_poly.type
_entity_poly.pdbx_seq_one_letter_code
_entity_poly.pdbx_strand_id
1 'polypeptide(L)'
;MTAEAGGKQAWWRIFNEPNLRKFDQPTVSGVDFPRLGISQAIYDEEKEILAVSTYAADPWLAGTATTFTVEHLREPAQARVLRDGSVYEGWRVSGQTSIEIKAEVQDHAYLVMRA
;
A
#
# COMPACT_ATOMS: atom_id res chain seq x y z
N MET A 1 -8.04 -13.87 -19.68
CA MET A 1 -7.84 -14.02 -20.07
C MET A 1 -7.81 -14.56 -20.43
N THR A 2 -8.58 -14.43 -19.96
CA THR A 2 -8.70 -14.73 -20.45
C THR A 2 -8.57 -14.84 -20.79
N ALA A 3 -8.73 -14.72 -20.49
CA ALA A 3 -8.65 -14.75 -21.01
C ALA A 3 -8.62 -14.95 -21.35
N GLU A 4 -8.68 -14.96 -21.44
CA GLU A 4 -8.81 -15.06 -21.95
C GLU A 4 -8.53 -15.25 -22.21
N ALA A 5 -8.52 -15.43 -22.18
CA ALA A 5 -8.40 -15.50 -22.41
C ALA A 5 -8.10 -15.35 -22.26
N GLY A 6 -8.34 -15.83 -22.67
CA GLY A 6 -7.39 -15.31 -22.39
C GLY A 6 -7.30 -13.97 -21.77
N GLY A 7 -6.48 -13.13 -22.32
CA GLY A 7 -6.09 -11.91 -21.66
C GLY A 7 -7.23 -10.93 -21.40
N LYS A 8 -8.04 -10.66 -22.37
CA LYS A 8 -9.11 -9.68 -22.21
C LYS A 8 -10.15 -10.09 -21.18
N GLN A 9 -10.47 -11.34 -21.14
CA GLN A 9 -11.45 -11.80 -20.16
C GLN A 9 -10.88 -11.78 -18.75
N ALA A 10 -9.61 -12.06 -18.61
CA ALA A 10 -8.95 -11.94 -17.30
C ALA A 10 -8.98 -10.50 -16.81
N TRP A 11 -8.71 -9.57 -17.71
CA TRP A 11 -8.78 -8.15 -17.40
C TRP A 11 -10.18 -7.75 -16.97
N TRP A 12 -11.17 -8.17 -17.73
CA TRP A 12 -12.56 -7.83 -17.46
C TRP A 12 -12.98 -8.34 -16.07
N ARG A 13 -12.57 -9.53 -15.70
CA ARG A 13 -12.86 -10.07 -14.38
C ARG A 13 -12.21 -9.28 -13.28
N ILE A 14 -10.98 -8.84 -13.50
CA ILE A 14 -10.28 -8.05 -12.52
C ILE A 14 -11.04 -6.76 -12.23
N PHE A 15 -11.65 -6.15 -13.24
CA PHE A 15 -12.37 -4.91 -13.06
C PHE A 15 -13.83 -5.08 -12.67
N ASN A 16 -14.38 -6.27 -12.80
CA ASN A 16 -15.79 -6.44 -12.51
C ASN A 16 -15.99 -7.17 -11.20
N GLU A 17 -16.44 -8.31 -11.09
CA GLU A 17 -16.90 -8.90 -9.86
C GLU A 17 -15.95 -8.82 -8.65
N PRO A 18 -14.72 -9.31 -8.70
CA PRO A 18 -13.86 -9.25 -7.51
C PRO A 18 -13.45 -7.84 -7.16
N ASN A 19 -13.49 -6.93 -8.10
CA ASN A 19 -12.97 -5.59 -7.90
C ASN A 19 -13.86 -4.70 -7.07
N LEU A 20 -15.14 -4.93 -7.06
CA LEU A 20 -16.01 -4.17 -6.17
C LEU A 20 -15.60 -4.37 -4.72
N ARG A 21 -15.13 -5.56 -4.39
CA ARG A 21 -14.62 -5.83 -3.06
C ARG A 21 -13.26 -5.20 -2.83
N LYS A 22 -12.42 -5.22 -3.84
CA LYS A 22 -11.06 -4.68 -3.70
C LYS A 22 -11.03 -3.19 -3.47
N PHE A 23 -12.02 -2.46 -3.95
CA PHE A 23 -12.09 -1.03 -3.73
C PHE A 23 -12.34 -0.68 -2.27
N ASP A 24 -12.84 -1.62 -1.48
CA ASP A 24 -13.07 -1.40 -0.06
C ASP A 24 -11.91 -1.85 0.81
N GLN A 25 -10.88 -2.41 0.20
CA GLN A 25 -9.71 -2.90 0.94
C GLN A 25 -8.65 -1.80 1.06
N PRO A 26 -7.85 -1.84 2.12
CA PRO A 26 -6.71 -0.93 2.23
C PRO A 26 -5.81 -1.01 1.01
N THR A 27 -5.40 0.13 0.52
CA THR A 27 -4.55 0.22 -0.65
C THR A 27 -3.61 1.41 -0.52
N VAL A 28 -2.57 1.42 -1.35
CA VAL A 28 -1.56 2.47 -1.35
C VAL A 28 -1.85 3.46 -2.47
N SER A 29 -1.71 4.75 -2.16
CA SER A 29 -1.82 5.81 -3.15
C SER A 29 -0.82 6.92 -2.84
N GLY A 30 -0.77 7.94 -3.69
CA GLY A 30 0.09 9.10 -3.44
C GLY A 30 1.57 8.77 -3.39
N VAL A 31 2.00 7.71 -4.08
CA VAL A 31 3.40 7.33 -4.14
C VAL A 31 4.16 8.33 -5.02
N ASP A 32 5.30 8.78 -4.53
CA ASP A 32 6.13 9.75 -5.22
C ASP A 32 7.04 9.06 -6.24
N PHE A 33 6.43 8.50 -7.27
CA PHE A 33 7.17 7.89 -8.36
C PHE A 33 7.65 8.99 -9.32
N PRO A 34 8.88 8.96 -9.83
CA PRO A 34 9.81 7.83 -9.83
C PRO A 34 10.83 7.80 -8.68
N ARG A 35 10.66 8.59 -7.64
CA ARG A 35 11.58 8.57 -6.52
C ARG A 35 11.45 7.28 -5.72
N LEU A 36 10.24 7.00 -5.27
CA LEU A 36 9.92 5.79 -4.51
C LEU A 36 9.05 4.89 -5.34
N GLY A 37 9.36 3.60 -5.37
CA GLY A 37 8.53 2.61 -6.02
C GLY A 37 7.91 1.67 -5.01
N ILE A 38 6.79 1.07 -5.39
CA ILE A 38 6.12 0.03 -4.61
C ILE A 38 6.28 -1.28 -5.37
N SER A 39 7.04 -2.21 -4.81
CA SER A 39 7.23 -3.52 -5.44
C SER A 39 6.10 -4.48 -5.11
N GLN A 40 5.40 -4.24 -3.99
CA GLN A 40 4.35 -5.12 -3.53
C GLN A 40 3.40 -4.37 -2.60
N ALA A 41 2.11 -4.60 -2.76
CA ALA A 41 1.10 -4.10 -1.84
C ALA A 41 -0.01 -5.16 -1.80
N ILE A 42 -0.01 -5.99 -0.78
CA ILE A 42 -0.91 -7.13 -0.66
C ILE A 42 -1.66 -7.03 0.66
N TYR A 43 -2.99 -7.14 0.58
CA TYR A 43 -3.85 -7.12 1.74
C TYR A 43 -4.31 -8.54 2.09
N ASP A 44 -4.10 -8.93 3.34
CA ASP A 44 -4.57 -10.20 3.87
C ASP A 44 -5.88 -9.92 4.63
N GLU A 45 -6.99 -10.33 4.06
CA GLU A 45 -8.31 -10.10 4.65
C GLU A 45 -8.51 -10.80 5.99
N GLU A 46 -7.96 -11.97 6.15
CA GLU A 46 -8.13 -12.72 7.38
C GLU A 46 -7.44 -12.07 8.55
N LYS A 47 -6.24 -11.58 8.32
CA LYS A 47 -5.44 -10.94 9.37
C LYS A 47 -5.64 -9.44 9.41
N GLU A 48 -6.29 -8.87 8.41
CA GLU A 48 -6.49 -7.44 8.25
C GLU A 48 -5.16 -6.69 8.25
N ILE A 49 -4.21 -7.19 7.48
CA ILE A 49 -2.87 -6.61 7.37
C ILE A 49 -2.58 -6.27 5.91
N LEU A 50 -2.17 -5.04 5.67
CA LEU A 50 -1.65 -4.63 4.37
C LEU A 50 -0.13 -4.67 4.42
N ALA A 51 0.47 -5.48 3.55
CA ALA A 51 1.92 -5.57 3.44
C ALA A 51 2.38 -4.74 2.24
N VAL A 52 3.26 -3.77 2.49
CA VAL A 52 3.76 -2.87 1.45
C VAL A 52 5.28 -2.96 1.44
N SER A 53 5.84 -3.23 0.27
CA SER A 53 7.28 -3.23 0.07
C SER A 53 7.67 -2.09 -0.86
N THR A 54 8.65 -1.31 -0.44
CA THR A 54 9.12 -0.15 -1.19
C THR A 54 10.53 -0.37 -1.70
N TYR A 55 10.93 0.43 -2.67
CA TYR A 55 12.31 0.44 -3.16
C TYR A 55 12.66 1.81 -3.71
N ALA A 56 13.96 2.09 -3.80
CA ALA A 56 14.44 3.32 -4.40
C ALA A 56 14.35 3.20 -5.91
N ALA A 57 13.29 3.77 -6.50
CA ALA A 57 13.12 3.75 -7.96
C ALA A 57 14.17 4.63 -8.64
N ASP A 58 14.60 5.68 -7.96
CA ASP A 58 15.72 6.51 -8.40
C ASP A 58 16.85 6.37 -7.37
N PRO A 59 17.89 5.59 -7.67
CA PRO A 59 18.97 5.36 -6.72
C PRO A 59 19.72 6.62 -6.29
N TRP A 60 19.72 7.65 -7.11
CA TRP A 60 20.38 8.90 -6.77
C TRP A 60 19.70 9.63 -5.62
N LEU A 61 18.45 9.33 -5.38
CA LEU A 61 17.66 9.95 -4.32
C LEU A 61 17.52 9.06 -3.09
N ALA A 62 18.23 7.92 -3.07
CA ALA A 62 18.16 6.98 -1.96
C ALA A 62 18.45 7.68 -0.62
N GLY A 63 17.62 7.39 0.38
CA GLY A 63 17.75 7.99 1.71
C GLY A 63 17.02 9.32 1.87
N THR A 64 16.49 9.91 0.80
CA THR A 64 15.75 11.16 0.93
C THR A 64 14.33 10.89 1.44
N ALA A 65 13.75 11.90 2.09
CA ALA A 65 12.42 11.79 2.65
C ALA A 65 11.34 11.82 1.58
N THR A 66 10.30 11.03 1.77
CA THR A 66 9.12 11.03 0.92
C THR A 66 7.92 10.56 1.74
N THR A 67 6.78 10.44 1.11
CA THR A 67 5.56 9.95 1.77
C THR A 67 4.77 9.07 0.83
N PHE A 68 3.92 8.24 1.38
CA PHE A 68 2.85 7.59 0.63
C PHE A 68 1.63 7.47 1.54
N THR A 69 0.49 7.22 0.94
CA THR A 69 -0.79 7.19 1.66
C THR A 69 -1.36 5.79 1.61
N VAL A 70 -1.94 5.35 2.73
CA VAL A 70 -2.74 4.13 2.79
C VAL A 70 -4.19 4.56 2.95
N GLU A 71 -5.04 4.11 2.03
CA GLU A 71 -6.44 4.49 1.99
C GLU A 71 -7.35 3.32 2.31
N HIS A 72 -8.61 3.62 2.54
CA HIS A 72 -9.66 2.64 2.82
C HIS A 72 -9.44 1.88 4.12
N LEU A 73 -8.89 2.56 5.11
CA LEU A 73 -8.80 2.04 6.46
C LEU A 73 -10.07 2.38 7.22
N ARG A 74 -10.59 1.43 7.96
CA ARG A 74 -11.83 1.66 8.72
C ARG A 74 -11.63 2.62 9.87
N GLU A 75 -10.56 2.45 10.61
CA GLU A 75 -10.27 3.23 11.81
C GLU A 75 -8.82 3.67 11.77
N PRO A 76 -8.51 4.68 10.94
CA PRO A 76 -7.11 5.07 10.75
C PRO A 76 -6.42 5.52 12.04
N ALA A 77 -7.18 6.08 12.99
CA ALA A 77 -6.60 6.50 14.26
C ALA A 77 -6.12 5.32 15.10
N GLN A 78 -6.62 4.12 14.83
CA GLN A 78 -6.23 2.90 15.53
C GLN A 78 -5.29 2.04 14.72
N ALA A 79 -4.76 2.56 13.64
CA ALA A 79 -3.82 1.80 12.83
C ALA A 79 -2.52 1.58 13.57
N ARG A 80 -1.83 0.52 13.19
CA ARG A 80 -0.52 0.19 13.70
C ARG A 80 0.37 -0.07 12.52
N VAL A 81 1.54 0.51 12.52
CA VAL A 81 2.48 0.36 11.41
C VAL A 81 3.77 -0.26 11.92
N LEU A 82 4.23 -1.30 11.24
CA LEU A 82 5.55 -1.86 11.46
C LEU A 82 6.39 -1.58 10.23
N ARG A 83 7.66 -1.31 10.42
CA ARG A 83 8.62 -1.18 9.34
C ARG A 83 9.79 -2.10 9.64
N ASP A 84 10.05 -3.01 8.70
CA ASP A 84 11.12 -4.01 8.83
C ASP A 84 11.01 -4.78 10.15
N GLY A 85 9.77 -5.07 10.55
CA GLY A 85 9.51 -5.86 11.75
C GLY A 85 9.45 -5.10 13.06
N SER A 86 9.68 -3.79 13.05
CA SER A 86 9.66 -2.97 14.27
C SER A 86 8.55 -1.93 14.22
N VAL A 87 7.99 -1.60 15.37
CA VAL A 87 6.96 -0.57 15.45
C VAL A 87 7.49 0.74 14.85
N TYR A 88 6.71 1.33 13.94
CA TYR A 88 7.08 2.54 13.26
C TYR A 88 6.03 3.61 13.53
N GLU A 89 6.47 4.75 14.03
CA GLU A 89 5.57 5.85 14.39
C GLU A 89 5.61 7.03 13.43
N GLY A 90 6.33 6.89 12.33
CA GLY A 90 6.45 7.94 11.33
C GLY A 90 5.26 8.01 10.39
N TRP A 91 4.06 8.10 10.95
CA TRP A 91 2.83 8.20 10.18
C TRP A 91 1.81 9.04 10.93
N ARG A 92 0.78 9.50 10.21
CA ARG A 92 -0.29 10.29 10.80
C ARG A 92 -1.60 10.02 10.08
N VAL A 93 -2.70 10.27 10.76
CA VAL A 93 -4.01 10.24 10.12
C VAL A 93 -4.09 11.41 9.15
N SER A 94 -4.45 11.11 7.90
CA SER A 94 -4.52 12.12 6.85
C SER A 94 -5.94 12.36 6.33
N GLY A 95 -6.89 11.51 6.70
CA GLY A 95 -8.27 11.64 6.28
C GLY A 95 -9.16 10.75 7.13
N GLN A 96 -10.43 10.65 6.76
CA GLN A 96 -11.37 9.83 7.53
C GLN A 96 -11.05 8.33 7.43
N THR A 97 -10.43 7.92 6.34
CA THR A 97 -10.11 6.51 6.09
C THR A 97 -8.68 6.32 5.64
N SER A 98 -7.80 7.30 5.90
CA SER A 98 -6.44 7.23 5.38
C SER A 98 -5.41 7.66 6.40
N ILE A 99 -4.19 7.13 6.22
CA ILE A 99 -3.01 7.59 6.94
C ILE A 99 -1.92 7.93 5.92
N GLU A 100 -1.07 8.87 6.29
CA GLU A 100 0.11 9.21 5.50
C GLU A 100 1.33 8.67 6.22
N ILE A 101 2.14 7.89 5.52
CA ILE A 101 3.35 7.31 6.08
C ILE A 101 4.55 8.10 5.58
N LYS A 102 5.36 8.60 6.50
CA LYS A 102 6.64 9.23 6.17
C LYS A 102 7.62 8.10 5.86
N ALA A 103 8.21 8.16 4.69
CA ALA A 103 9.10 7.11 4.24
C ALA A 103 10.43 7.71 3.77
N GLU A 104 11.33 6.82 3.46
CA GLU A 104 12.59 7.18 2.84
C GLU A 104 12.67 6.45 1.51
N VAL A 105 13.39 7.03 0.55
CA VAL A 105 13.56 6.41 -0.76
C VAL A 105 14.57 5.26 -0.60
N GLN A 106 14.07 4.13 -0.12
CA GLN A 106 14.87 2.94 0.20
C GLN A 106 13.99 1.70 0.17
N ASP A 107 14.64 0.55 0.28
CA ASP A 107 13.95 -0.73 0.39
C ASP A 107 13.50 -0.91 1.84
N HIS A 108 12.19 -0.94 2.04
CA HIS A 108 11.59 -1.21 3.35
C HIS A 108 10.35 -2.08 3.18
N ALA A 109 10.03 -2.83 4.22
CA ALA A 109 8.80 -3.59 4.28
C ALA A 109 7.93 -3.01 5.38
N TYR A 110 6.74 -2.55 5.01
CA TYR A 110 5.77 -1.98 5.95
C TYR A 110 4.61 -2.94 6.12
N LEU A 111 4.13 -3.05 7.36
CA LEU A 111 2.87 -3.73 7.64
C LEU A 111 1.95 -2.71 8.28
N VAL A 112 0.78 -2.55 7.70
CA VAL A 112 -0.25 -1.66 8.22
C VAL A 112 -1.40 -2.52 8.70
N MET A 113 -1.72 -2.42 9.98
CA MET A 113 -2.72 -3.27 10.58
C MET A 113 -3.56 -2.47 11.56
N ARG A 114 -4.63 -3.09 12.00
CA ARG A 114 -5.48 -2.52 13.02
C ARG A 114 -4.94 -2.94 14.38
N ALA A 115 -4.81 -1.98 15.26
CA ALA A 115 -4.30 -2.26 16.60
C ALA A 115 -5.31 -3.02 17.46
#